data_881462050b0d5ea95b00dc1d3377453d
#
_entry.id   881462050b0d5ea95b00dc1d3377453d
#
_cell.length_a   1.000
_cell.length_b   1.000
_cell.length_c   1.000
_cell.angle_alpha   90.00
_cell.angle_beta   90.00
_cell.angle_gamma   90.00
#
_symmetry.space_group_name_H-M   'P 1'
#
loop_
_entity.id
_entity.type
_entity.pdbx_description
1 polymer ?
#
loop_
_entity_poly.entity_id
_entity_poly.type
_entity_poly.pdbx_seq_one_letter_code
_entity_poly.pdbx_strand_id
1 'polypeptide(L)'
;LDEPTNHLDADSIAWLRDHLKGYSGGLVIISHDVDLLSVVVNRVFHLDANRGEIDVYNMGWKNYLTQRETDERRRKRESANAQKKAGALLEQAEKMRAKATKATAAQQMIRRAEKMLAGLEGERQTDKVAKLRFPKPAPCGKTPLMAEGLSRSYGSLEIFTDVDLAIDRGSKVVVLGLNGAGKTTLLRIMAGVESADTGEVAPGHGLRRDR
;
A
#
# COMPACT_ATOMS: atom_id res chain seq x y z
N LEU A 1 -10.07 5.47 -16.20
CA LEU A 1 -10.40 4.30 -15.41
C LEU A 1 -9.91 4.53 -13.99
N ASP A 2 -10.75 4.31 -13.01
CA ASP A 2 -10.43 4.42 -11.59
C ASP A 2 -10.56 3.03 -10.97
N GLU A 3 -9.44 2.51 -10.44
CA GLU A 3 -9.30 1.18 -9.83
C GLU A 3 -10.02 0.06 -10.61
N PRO A 4 -9.71 -0.12 -11.92
CA PRO A 4 -10.48 -1.02 -12.78
C PRO A 4 -10.32 -2.50 -12.44
N THR A 5 -9.33 -2.87 -11.62
CA THR A 5 -9.09 -4.25 -11.17
C THR A 5 -9.86 -4.62 -9.92
N ASN A 6 -10.46 -3.63 -9.22
CA ASN A 6 -11.28 -3.90 -8.05
C ASN A 6 -12.49 -4.75 -8.45
N HIS A 7 -12.75 -5.79 -7.67
CA HIS A 7 -13.87 -6.72 -7.87
C HIS A 7 -13.79 -7.63 -9.12
N LEU A 8 -12.68 -7.59 -9.87
CA LEU A 8 -12.45 -8.55 -10.95
C LEU A 8 -11.74 -9.80 -10.43
N ASP A 9 -12.03 -10.92 -11.07
CA ASP A 9 -11.28 -12.17 -10.87
C ASP A 9 -10.00 -12.18 -11.73
N ALA A 10 -9.14 -13.16 -11.50
CA ALA A 10 -7.85 -13.25 -12.15
C ALA A 10 -7.93 -13.28 -13.69
N ASP A 11 -8.92 -13.98 -14.24
CA ASP A 11 -9.10 -14.11 -15.68
C ASP A 11 -9.59 -12.80 -16.31
N SER A 12 -10.50 -12.11 -15.63
CA SER A 12 -10.98 -10.78 -16.04
C SER A 12 -9.87 -9.74 -15.98
N ILE A 13 -8.98 -9.78 -14.98
CA ILE A 13 -7.81 -8.91 -14.89
C ILE A 13 -6.84 -9.20 -16.04
N ALA A 14 -6.58 -10.46 -16.35
CA ALA A 14 -5.72 -10.82 -17.46
C ALA A 14 -6.27 -10.33 -18.80
N TRP A 15 -7.56 -10.54 -19.04
CA TRP A 15 -8.24 -10.02 -20.23
C TRP A 15 -8.16 -8.47 -20.30
N LEU A 16 -8.44 -7.77 -19.20
CA LEU A 16 -8.38 -6.31 -19.15
C LEU A 16 -6.98 -5.79 -19.48
N ARG A 17 -5.96 -6.43 -18.94
CA ARG A 17 -4.54 -6.11 -19.19
C ARG A 17 -4.20 -6.23 -20.68
N ASP A 18 -4.58 -7.33 -21.32
CA ASP A 18 -4.32 -7.56 -22.73
C ASP A 18 -5.08 -6.59 -23.63
N HIS A 19 -6.34 -6.31 -23.29
CA HIS A 19 -7.16 -5.32 -23.98
C HIS A 19 -6.57 -3.92 -23.91
N LEU A 20 -6.19 -3.45 -22.72
CA LEU A 20 -5.62 -2.11 -22.51
C LEU A 20 -4.23 -1.97 -23.12
N LYS A 21 -3.44 -3.03 -23.18
CA LYS A 21 -2.14 -3.04 -23.86
C LYS A 21 -2.27 -2.77 -25.37
N GLY A 22 -3.33 -3.28 -25.99
CA GLY A 22 -3.62 -3.08 -27.41
C GLY A 22 -4.40 -1.79 -27.71
N TYR A 23 -4.84 -1.05 -26.70
CA TYR A 23 -5.67 0.14 -26.88
C TYR A 23 -4.86 1.30 -27.46
N SER A 24 -5.28 1.81 -28.63
CA SER A 24 -4.59 2.88 -29.36
C SER A 24 -5.00 4.29 -28.96
N GLY A 25 -6.03 4.45 -28.15
CA GLY A 25 -6.54 5.76 -27.70
C GLY A 25 -5.78 6.29 -26.48
N GLY A 26 -6.08 7.53 -26.09
CA GLY A 26 -5.61 8.12 -24.84
C GLY A 26 -6.27 7.47 -23.64
N LEU A 27 -5.48 7.07 -22.64
CA LEU A 27 -5.96 6.37 -21.45
C LEU A 27 -5.35 6.98 -20.19
N VAL A 28 -6.20 7.25 -19.19
CA VAL A 28 -5.78 7.62 -17.83
C VAL A 28 -6.30 6.54 -16.88
N ILE A 29 -5.38 5.97 -16.10
CA ILE A 29 -5.68 4.90 -15.14
C ILE A 29 -5.21 5.35 -13.75
N ILE A 30 -6.07 5.18 -12.76
CA ILE A 30 -5.73 5.19 -11.34
C ILE A 30 -5.81 3.75 -10.87
N SER A 31 -4.72 3.19 -10.37
CA SER A 31 -4.68 1.81 -9.87
C SER A 31 -3.49 1.59 -8.93
N HIS A 32 -3.64 0.62 -8.05
CA HIS A 32 -2.57 0.07 -7.22
C HIS A 32 -2.07 -1.30 -7.72
N ASP A 33 -2.63 -1.81 -8.82
CA ASP A 33 -2.20 -3.04 -9.47
C ASP A 33 -0.90 -2.80 -10.27
N VAL A 34 0.23 -3.18 -9.65
CA VAL A 34 1.57 -3.00 -10.22
C VAL A 34 1.77 -3.75 -11.54
N ASP A 35 1.15 -4.92 -11.69
CA ASP A 35 1.28 -5.74 -12.89
C ASP A 35 0.56 -5.09 -14.06
N LEU A 36 -0.64 -4.56 -13.84
CA LEU A 36 -1.38 -3.79 -14.84
C LEU A 36 -0.59 -2.53 -15.24
N LEU A 37 -0.15 -1.73 -14.26
CA LEU A 37 0.59 -0.50 -14.52
C LEU A 37 1.90 -0.76 -15.28
N SER A 38 2.62 -1.84 -14.94
CA SER A 38 3.92 -2.16 -15.56
C SER A 38 3.85 -2.44 -17.05
N VAL A 39 2.68 -2.88 -17.53
CA VAL A 39 2.46 -3.31 -18.92
C VAL A 39 1.74 -2.24 -19.75
N VAL A 40 0.84 -1.49 -19.14
CA VAL A 40 -0.07 -0.59 -19.87
C VAL A 40 0.45 0.84 -19.92
N VAL A 41 1.11 1.35 -18.85
CA VAL A 41 1.41 2.78 -18.78
C VAL A 41 2.78 3.13 -19.37
N ASN A 42 2.84 4.23 -20.11
CA ASN A 42 4.05 4.82 -20.66
C ASN A 42 4.37 6.20 -20.07
N ARG A 43 3.50 6.74 -19.22
CA ARG A 43 3.65 8.01 -18.54
C ARG A 43 3.01 7.92 -17.15
N VAL A 44 3.65 8.53 -16.15
CA VAL A 44 3.16 8.53 -14.77
C VAL A 44 2.98 9.96 -14.28
N PHE A 45 1.81 10.26 -13.71
CA PHE A 45 1.53 11.49 -12.97
C PHE A 45 1.53 11.16 -11.50
N HIS A 46 2.51 11.70 -10.77
CA HIS A 46 2.62 11.51 -9.33
C HIS A 46 2.12 12.76 -8.60
N LEU A 47 1.00 12.62 -7.91
CA LEU A 47 0.45 13.68 -7.07
C LEU A 47 1.16 13.67 -5.71
N ASP A 48 1.93 14.70 -5.43
CA ASP A 48 2.56 14.89 -4.11
C ASP A 48 1.62 15.69 -3.21
N ALA A 49 0.95 15.00 -2.29
CA ALA A 49 -0.02 15.61 -1.39
C ALA A 49 0.60 16.65 -0.44
N ASN A 50 1.90 16.57 -0.13
CA ASN A 50 2.57 17.52 0.75
C ASN A 50 2.88 18.85 0.05
N ARG A 51 3.18 18.80 -1.25
CA ARG A 51 3.47 20.00 -2.04
C ARG A 51 2.25 20.52 -2.81
N GLY A 52 1.20 19.72 -2.96
CA GLY A 52 0.06 20.03 -3.81
C GLY A 52 0.43 20.13 -5.30
N GLU A 53 1.50 19.45 -5.71
CA GLU A 53 2.04 19.49 -7.07
C GLU A 53 1.96 18.13 -7.74
N ILE A 54 1.93 18.15 -9.08
CA ILE A 54 1.96 16.95 -9.90
C ILE A 54 3.33 16.85 -10.58
N ASP A 55 4.09 15.82 -10.22
CA ASP A 55 5.32 15.48 -10.92
C ASP A 55 5.00 14.60 -12.14
N VAL A 56 5.43 15.00 -13.33
CA VAL A 56 5.17 14.27 -14.58
C VAL A 56 6.41 13.48 -14.99
N TYR A 57 6.26 12.17 -15.11
CA TYR A 57 7.32 11.26 -15.55
C TYR A 57 6.94 10.66 -16.92
N ASN A 58 7.70 11.01 -17.96
CA ASN A 58 7.51 10.50 -19.33
C ASN A 58 8.22 9.15 -19.49
N MET A 59 7.83 8.17 -18.69
CA MET A 59 8.44 6.84 -18.67
C MET A 59 7.46 5.82 -18.09
N GLY A 60 7.68 4.53 -18.42
CA GLY A 60 6.88 3.44 -17.88
C GLY A 60 7.12 3.22 -16.39
N TRP A 61 6.22 2.46 -15.77
CA TRP A 61 6.12 2.26 -14.32
C TRP A 61 7.43 1.83 -13.65
N LYS A 62 8.15 0.85 -14.21
CA LYS A 62 9.41 0.34 -13.63
C LYS A 62 10.49 1.42 -13.54
N ASN A 63 10.67 2.17 -14.62
CA ASN A 63 11.65 3.25 -14.68
C ASN A 63 11.25 4.40 -13.73
N TYR A 64 9.96 4.70 -13.63
CA TYR A 64 9.42 5.67 -12.69
C TYR A 64 9.79 5.32 -11.23
N LEU A 65 9.63 4.07 -10.81
CA LEU A 65 9.98 3.66 -9.44
C LEU A 65 11.47 3.92 -9.14
N THR A 66 12.36 3.57 -10.06
CA THR A 66 13.80 3.78 -9.92
C THR A 66 14.15 5.28 -9.89
N GLN A 67 13.54 6.06 -10.80
CA GLN A 67 13.75 7.50 -10.86
C GLN A 67 13.26 8.19 -9.59
N ARG A 68 12.07 7.83 -9.11
CA ARG A 68 11.49 8.35 -7.87
C ARG A 68 12.41 8.10 -6.67
N GLU A 69 12.94 6.88 -6.53
CA GLU A 69 13.87 6.56 -5.44
C GLU A 69 15.14 7.42 -5.52
N THR A 70 15.65 7.62 -6.72
CA THR A 70 16.83 8.48 -6.96
C THR A 70 16.54 9.94 -6.61
N ASP A 71 15.38 10.46 -7.03
CA ASP A 71 14.95 11.83 -6.74
C ASP A 71 14.72 12.04 -5.23
N GLU A 72 14.12 11.08 -4.55
CA GLU A 72 13.95 11.13 -3.09
C GLU A 72 15.29 11.13 -2.36
N ARG A 73 16.26 10.31 -2.78
CA ARG A 73 17.61 10.29 -2.21
C ARG A 73 18.34 11.62 -2.44
N ARG A 74 18.21 12.19 -3.63
CA ARG A 74 18.78 13.49 -3.97
C ARG A 74 18.18 14.58 -3.08
N ARG A 75 16.85 14.68 -3.02
CA ARG A 75 16.13 15.66 -2.19
C ARG A 75 16.56 15.57 -0.71
N LYS A 76 16.62 14.36 -0.14
CA LYS A 76 17.11 14.16 1.24
C LYS A 76 18.51 14.65 1.47
N ARG A 77 19.43 14.45 0.50
CA ARG A 77 20.81 14.96 0.59
C ARG A 77 20.86 16.49 0.48
N GLU A 78 20.10 17.06 -0.43
CA GLU A 78 20.00 18.51 -0.61
C GLU A 78 19.47 19.18 0.64
N SER A 79 18.43 18.65 1.25
CA SER A 79 17.86 19.11 2.50
C SER A 79 18.85 19.01 3.66
N ALA A 80 19.44 17.86 3.89
CA ALA A 80 20.44 17.68 4.93
C ALA A 80 21.63 18.66 4.78
N ASN A 81 22.07 18.90 3.54
CA ASN A 81 23.11 19.86 3.25
C ASN A 81 22.67 21.30 3.51
N ALA A 82 21.45 21.67 3.14
CA ALA A 82 20.89 22.99 3.38
C ALA A 82 20.70 23.25 4.89
N GLN A 83 20.16 22.27 5.63
CA GLN A 83 20.04 22.33 7.09
C GLN A 83 21.41 22.51 7.77
N LYS A 84 22.42 21.75 7.33
CA LYS A 84 23.78 21.87 7.87
C LYS A 84 24.39 23.26 7.60
N LYS A 85 24.21 23.80 6.38
CA LYS A 85 24.68 25.14 6.03
C LYS A 85 23.94 26.23 6.81
N ALA A 86 22.62 26.10 6.94
CA ALA A 86 21.82 27.04 7.72
C ALA A 86 22.23 27.03 9.20
N GLY A 87 22.43 25.83 9.79
CA GLY A 87 22.93 25.71 11.16
C GLY A 87 24.29 26.37 11.37
N ALA A 88 25.24 26.18 10.46
CA ALA A 88 26.53 26.82 10.53
C ALA A 88 26.46 28.37 10.44
N LEU A 89 25.56 28.91 9.58
CA LEU A 89 25.32 30.35 9.47
C LEU A 89 24.70 30.92 10.75
N LEU A 90 23.74 30.20 11.37
CA LEU A 90 23.12 30.60 12.64
C LEU A 90 24.15 30.62 13.78
N GLU A 91 24.99 29.59 13.89
CA GLU A 91 26.04 29.51 14.90
C GLU A 91 27.07 30.65 14.73
N GLN A 92 27.45 30.95 13.48
CA GLN A 92 28.36 32.05 13.18
C GLN A 92 27.70 33.41 13.49
N ALA A 93 26.44 33.60 13.18
CA ALA A 93 25.69 34.82 13.50
C ALA A 93 25.62 35.05 15.02
N GLU A 94 25.42 34.00 15.80
CA GLU A 94 25.36 34.07 17.27
C GLU A 94 26.72 34.53 17.85
N LYS A 95 27.84 33.95 17.38
CA LYS A 95 29.18 34.37 17.76
C LYS A 95 29.47 35.84 17.41
N MET A 96 28.91 36.35 16.31
CA MET A 96 29.08 37.76 15.89
C MET A 96 28.15 38.73 16.61
N ARG A 97 26.99 38.27 17.09
CA ARG A 97 26.00 39.10 17.76
C ARG A 97 26.51 39.76 19.06
N ALA A 98 27.50 39.14 19.72
CA ALA A 98 28.15 39.68 20.91
C ALA A 98 28.98 40.97 20.65
N LYS A 99 29.25 41.36 19.37
CA LYS A 99 30.00 42.56 19.03
C LYS A 99 29.09 43.57 18.30
N ALA A 100 28.80 44.71 18.90
CA ALA A 100 27.90 45.73 18.39
C ALA A 100 28.20 46.18 16.95
N THR A 101 29.46 46.22 16.54
CA THR A 101 29.90 46.58 15.18
C THR A 101 29.59 45.53 14.10
N LYS A 102 29.18 44.33 14.50
CA LYS A 102 28.87 43.21 13.60
C LYS A 102 27.38 42.79 13.60
N ALA A 103 26.56 43.55 14.28
CA ALA A 103 25.12 43.23 14.43
C ALA A 103 24.39 43.13 13.07
N THR A 104 24.66 44.03 12.13
CA THR A 104 24.06 44.03 10.79
C THR A 104 24.47 42.81 9.99
N ALA A 105 25.74 42.40 10.07
CA ALA A 105 26.23 41.20 9.37
C ALA A 105 25.59 39.91 9.97
N ALA A 106 25.46 39.83 11.29
CA ALA A 106 24.82 38.73 11.95
C ALA A 106 23.35 38.62 11.52
N GLN A 107 22.61 39.74 11.42
CA GLN A 107 21.23 39.79 10.98
C GLN A 107 21.04 39.33 9.52
N GLN A 108 22.00 39.68 8.64
CA GLN A 108 22.00 39.17 7.26
C GLN A 108 22.23 37.66 7.19
N MET A 109 23.11 37.11 8.04
CA MET A 109 23.33 35.66 8.11
C MET A 109 22.07 34.91 8.60
N ILE A 110 21.39 35.44 9.61
CA ILE A 110 20.14 34.87 10.11
C ILE A 110 19.09 34.84 8.98
N ARG A 111 18.85 35.97 8.33
CA ARG A 111 17.89 36.05 7.21
C ARG A 111 18.23 35.08 6.07
N ARG A 112 19.50 34.87 5.80
CA ARG A 112 19.98 33.95 4.78
C ARG A 112 19.73 32.50 5.20
N ALA A 113 19.96 32.15 6.46
CA ALA A 113 19.67 30.83 7.02
C ALA A 113 18.15 30.55 7.03
N GLU A 114 17.35 31.50 7.47
CA GLU A 114 15.87 31.41 7.46
C GLU A 114 15.34 31.20 6.04
N LYS A 115 15.84 31.93 5.05
CA LYS A 115 15.46 31.74 3.63
C LYS A 115 15.85 30.34 3.09
N MET A 116 17.00 29.83 3.53
CA MET A 116 17.41 28.45 3.17
C MET A 116 16.51 27.40 3.81
N LEU A 117 16.09 27.61 5.04
CA LEU A 117 15.19 26.70 5.75
C LEU A 117 13.76 26.78 5.24
N ALA A 118 13.26 27.99 4.96
CA ALA A 118 11.93 28.19 4.37
C ALA A 118 11.76 27.47 3.01
N GLY A 119 12.83 27.36 2.25
CA GLY A 119 12.83 26.56 1.01
C GLY A 119 12.74 25.05 1.23
N LEU A 120 12.90 24.59 2.48
CA LEU A 120 12.81 23.15 2.86
C LEU A 120 11.47 22.78 3.50
N GLU A 121 10.63 23.75 3.84
CA GLU A 121 9.34 23.52 4.53
C GLU A 121 8.33 22.70 3.70
N GLY A 122 8.61 22.47 2.41
CA GLY A 122 7.87 21.53 1.57
C GLY A 122 8.37 20.09 1.66
N GLU A 123 9.27 19.78 2.60
CA GLU A 123 9.81 18.41 2.73
C GLU A 123 8.78 17.46 3.30
N ARG A 124 8.64 16.39 2.59
CA ARG A 124 7.79 15.25 2.90
C ARG A 124 8.04 14.75 4.32
N GLN A 125 7.07 14.89 5.19
CA GLN A 125 7.00 13.95 6.31
C GLN A 125 6.89 12.56 5.67
N THR A 126 7.91 11.74 5.87
CA THR A 126 7.89 10.33 5.42
C THR A 126 6.56 9.74 5.82
N ASP A 127 5.82 9.23 4.83
CA ASP A 127 4.57 8.53 5.07
C ASP A 127 4.80 7.54 6.21
N LYS A 128 4.12 7.74 7.32
CA LYS A 128 4.23 6.86 8.48
C LYS A 128 3.66 5.52 8.05
N VAL A 129 4.53 4.61 7.63
CA VAL A 129 4.13 3.24 7.37
C VAL A 129 3.58 2.68 8.67
N ALA A 130 2.29 2.35 8.68
CA ALA A 130 1.67 1.71 9.82
C ALA A 130 2.40 0.39 10.10
N LYS A 131 3.06 0.31 11.25
CA LYS A 131 3.70 -0.94 11.71
C LYS A 131 2.60 -1.86 12.26
N LEU A 132 1.91 -2.56 11.38
CA LEU A 132 0.96 -3.57 11.77
C LEU A 132 1.70 -4.72 12.45
N ARG A 133 1.31 -5.01 13.68
CA ARG A 133 1.77 -6.20 14.42
C ARG A 133 0.56 -7.07 14.68
N PHE A 134 0.56 -8.23 14.08
CA PHE A 134 -0.43 -9.24 14.45
C PHE A 134 -0.13 -9.75 15.86
N PRO A 135 -1.15 -9.95 16.70
CA PRO A 135 -0.97 -10.59 18.00
C PRO A 135 -0.40 -12.00 17.80
N LYS A 136 0.35 -12.48 18.77
CA LYS A 136 0.81 -13.88 18.75
C LYS A 136 -0.42 -14.78 18.75
N PRO A 137 -0.48 -15.79 17.86
CA PRO A 137 -1.60 -16.72 17.84
C PRO A 137 -1.71 -17.45 19.17
N ALA A 138 -2.95 -17.63 19.65
CA ALA A 138 -3.19 -18.44 20.83
C ALA A 138 -2.72 -19.88 20.59
N PRO A 139 -2.29 -20.61 21.64
CA PRO A 139 -1.97 -22.02 21.50
C PRO A 139 -3.22 -22.78 21.02
N CYS A 140 -3.10 -23.49 19.91
CA CYS A 140 -4.18 -24.30 19.34
C CYS A 140 -3.64 -25.70 18.99
N GLY A 141 -4.56 -26.65 18.74
CA GLY A 141 -4.24 -27.99 18.29
C GLY A 141 -3.48 -28.02 16.95
N LYS A 142 -3.15 -29.23 16.46
CA LYS A 142 -2.46 -29.42 15.18
C LYS A 142 -3.33 -28.94 14.03
N THR A 143 -4.61 -29.27 14.02
CA THR A 143 -5.60 -28.88 13.01
C THR A 143 -6.68 -28.01 13.69
N PRO A 144 -6.48 -26.69 13.73
CA PRO A 144 -7.38 -25.77 14.42
C PRO A 144 -8.76 -25.60 13.76
N LEU A 145 -8.92 -25.97 12.50
CA LEU A 145 -10.20 -25.87 11.82
C LEU A 145 -10.38 -27.02 10.84
N MET A 146 -11.47 -27.73 10.98
CA MET A 146 -11.90 -28.79 10.07
C MET A 146 -13.32 -28.49 9.60
N ALA A 147 -13.60 -28.91 8.38
CA ALA A 147 -14.93 -28.88 7.82
C ALA A 147 -15.16 -30.20 7.08
N GLU A 148 -16.32 -30.82 7.30
CA GLU A 148 -16.68 -32.12 6.74
C GLU A 148 -18.05 -32.04 6.09
N GLY A 149 -18.15 -32.50 4.84
CA GLY A 149 -19.38 -32.63 4.07
C GLY A 149 -20.12 -31.31 3.85
N LEU A 150 -19.41 -30.17 3.79
CA LEU A 150 -20.07 -28.88 3.65
C LEU A 150 -20.77 -28.73 2.30
N SER A 151 -22.06 -28.42 2.34
CA SER A 151 -22.82 -28.04 1.14
C SER A 151 -23.56 -26.75 1.38
N ARG A 152 -23.67 -25.94 0.33
CA ARG A 152 -24.43 -24.69 0.36
C ARG A 152 -25.07 -24.38 -0.97
N SER A 153 -26.36 -24.02 -0.93
CA SER A 153 -27.13 -23.55 -2.08
C SER A 153 -27.94 -22.29 -1.72
N TYR A 154 -28.25 -21.49 -2.71
CA TYR A 154 -29.17 -20.38 -2.61
C TYR A 154 -30.34 -20.59 -3.57
N GLY A 155 -31.46 -21.08 -3.05
CA GLY A 155 -32.59 -21.49 -3.86
C GLY A 155 -32.20 -22.67 -4.77
N SER A 156 -32.30 -22.50 -6.07
CA SER A 156 -31.91 -23.52 -7.06
C SER A 156 -30.42 -23.47 -7.46
N LEU A 157 -29.67 -22.48 -6.97
CA LEU A 157 -28.23 -22.32 -7.30
C LEU A 157 -27.43 -23.07 -6.25
N GLU A 158 -26.85 -24.20 -6.65
CA GLU A 158 -25.82 -24.90 -5.88
C GLU A 158 -24.49 -24.18 -5.95
N ILE A 159 -23.91 -23.87 -4.79
CA ILE A 159 -22.64 -23.14 -4.69
C ILE A 159 -21.49 -24.14 -4.55
N PHE A 160 -21.59 -25.05 -3.62
CA PHE A 160 -20.65 -26.16 -3.45
C PHE A 160 -21.33 -27.29 -2.70
N THR A 161 -20.86 -28.51 -2.93
CA THR A 161 -21.44 -29.75 -2.39
C THR A 161 -20.34 -30.66 -1.89
N ASP A 162 -20.54 -31.22 -0.70
CA ASP A 162 -19.69 -32.24 -0.08
C ASP A 162 -18.23 -31.87 0.02
N VAL A 163 -17.95 -30.65 0.52
CA VAL A 163 -16.60 -30.12 0.63
C VAL A 163 -15.99 -30.46 1.98
N ASP A 164 -14.89 -31.21 1.94
CA ASP A 164 -14.03 -31.48 3.09
C ASP A 164 -12.77 -30.63 3.03
N LEU A 165 -12.42 -30.00 4.16
CA LEU A 165 -11.15 -29.29 4.27
C LEU A 165 -10.65 -29.25 5.70
N ALA A 166 -9.33 -29.22 5.82
CA ALA A 166 -8.63 -29.10 7.08
C ALA A 166 -7.54 -28.04 6.98
N ILE A 167 -7.48 -27.18 7.99
CA ILE A 167 -6.46 -26.13 8.07
C ILE A 167 -5.56 -26.45 9.25
N ASP A 168 -4.32 -26.79 8.95
CA ASP A 168 -3.31 -27.07 9.96
C ASP A 168 -2.72 -25.81 10.57
N ARG A 169 -2.21 -25.93 11.76
CA ARG A 169 -1.52 -24.85 12.47
C ARG A 169 -0.33 -24.34 11.66
N GLY A 170 -0.32 -23.04 11.39
CA GLY A 170 0.74 -22.38 10.60
C GLY A 170 0.51 -22.43 9.09
N SER A 171 -0.53 -23.11 8.61
CA SER A 171 -0.91 -23.07 7.19
C SER A 171 -1.35 -21.67 6.78
N LYS A 172 -1.00 -21.31 5.55
CA LYS A 172 -1.47 -20.12 4.86
C LYS A 172 -2.20 -20.59 3.61
N VAL A 173 -3.52 -20.51 3.63
CA VAL A 173 -4.39 -21.06 2.59
C VAL A 173 -4.93 -19.91 1.73
N VAL A 174 -4.92 -20.09 0.41
CA VAL A 174 -5.59 -19.21 -0.54
C VAL A 174 -6.80 -19.94 -1.13
N VAL A 175 -7.93 -19.24 -1.23
CA VAL A 175 -9.14 -19.75 -1.90
C VAL A 175 -9.27 -19.03 -3.23
N LEU A 176 -9.14 -19.76 -4.33
CA LEU A 176 -9.21 -19.24 -5.70
C LEU A 176 -10.53 -19.67 -6.37
N GLY A 177 -10.99 -18.89 -7.32
CA GLY A 177 -12.17 -19.17 -8.13
C GLY A 177 -12.72 -17.89 -8.76
N LEU A 178 -13.59 -18.06 -9.76
CA LEU A 178 -14.27 -16.96 -10.46
C LEU A 178 -15.19 -16.17 -9.51
N ASN A 179 -15.63 -15.00 -9.95
CA ASN A 179 -16.62 -14.23 -9.23
C ASN A 179 -17.95 -15.01 -9.18
N GLY A 180 -18.57 -15.07 -8.01
CA GLY A 180 -19.76 -15.91 -7.80
C GLY A 180 -19.50 -17.37 -7.42
N ALA A 181 -18.25 -17.85 -7.45
CA ALA A 181 -17.89 -19.24 -7.12
C ALA A 181 -18.04 -19.62 -5.62
N GLY A 182 -18.63 -18.75 -4.80
CA GLY A 182 -18.92 -19.07 -3.39
C GLY A 182 -17.76 -18.87 -2.41
N LYS A 183 -16.65 -18.27 -2.81
CA LYS A 183 -15.47 -18.03 -1.93
C LYS A 183 -15.83 -17.32 -0.62
N THR A 184 -16.59 -16.25 -0.71
CA THR A 184 -17.05 -15.47 0.46
C THR A 184 -18.01 -16.28 1.33
N THR A 185 -18.91 -17.05 0.72
CA THR A 185 -19.85 -17.94 1.40
C THR A 185 -19.09 -19.00 2.20
N LEU A 186 -18.12 -19.65 1.57
CA LEU A 186 -17.25 -20.63 2.26
C LEU A 186 -16.55 -20.00 3.47
N LEU A 187 -15.92 -18.84 3.29
CA LEU A 187 -15.24 -18.14 4.39
C LEU A 187 -16.19 -17.75 5.53
N ARG A 188 -17.42 -17.31 5.22
CA ARG A 188 -18.44 -16.98 6.23
C ARG A 188 -18.89 -18.20 7.01
N ILE A 189 -19.06 -19.34 6.33
CA ILE A 189 -19.42 -20.61 6.99
C ILE A 189 -18.26 -21.05 7.91
N MET A 190 -17.04 -21.03 7.42
CA MET A 190 -15.86 -21.38 8.23
C MET A 190 -15.66 -20.44 9.43
N ALA A 191 -15.98 -19.17 9.29
CA ALA A 191 -15.96 -18.19 10.38
C ALA A 191 -17.14 -18.35 11.36
N GLY A 192 -18.14 -19.17 11.05
CA GLY A 192 -19.35 -19.34 11.86
C GLY A 192 -20.29 -18.15 11.81
N VAL A 193 -20.20 -17.33 10.76
CA VAL A 193 -21.09 -16.18 10.51
C VAL A 193 -22.34 -16.64 9.77
N GLU A 194 -22.20 -17.67 8.94
CA GLU A 194 -23.29 -18.26 8.15
C GLU A 194 -23.29 -19.78 8.36
N SER A 195 -24.47 -20.43 8.30
CA SER A 195 -24.60 -21.87 8.42
C SER A 195 -24.51 -22.53 7.04
N ALA A 196 -23.92 -23.71 6.97
CA ALA A 196 -24.05 -24.59 5.81
C ALA A 196 -25.46 -25.21 5.76
N ASP A 197 -25.84 -25.70 4.58
CA ASP A 197 -27.10 -26.49 4.45
C ASP A 197 -26.88 -27.89 4.98
N THR A 198 -25.71 -28.49 4.71
CA THR A 198 -25.27 -29.77 5.27
C THR A 198 -23.79 -29.69 5.66
N GLY A 199 -23.37 -30.66 6.47
CA GLY A 199 -22.01 -30.73 6.98
C GLY A 199 -21.77 -29.86 8.21
N GLU A 200 -20.58 -29.95 8.76
CA GLU A 200 -20.22 -29.28 10.00
C GLU A 200 -18.83 -28.66 9.92
N VAL A 201 -18.67 -27.51 10.57
CA VAL A 201 -17.35 -26.86 10.80
C VAL A 201 -16.95 -27.07 12.25
N ALA A 202 -15.97 -27.93 12.48
CA ALA A 202 -15.43 -28.24 13.79
C ALA A 202 -14.24 -27.32 14.13
N PRO A 203 -14.38 -26.38 15.08
CA PRO A 203 -13.25 -25.64 15.62
C PRO A 203 -12.41 -26.53 16.51
N GLY A 204 -11.13 -26.63 16.24
CA GLY A 204 -10.19 -27.31 17.11
C GLY A 204 -10.00 -26.59 18.45
N HIS A 205 -9.36 -27.29 19.40
CA HIS A 205 -9.10 -26.75 20.74
C HIS A 205 -8.31 -25.45 20.69
N GLY A 206 -8.80 -24.42 21.36
CA GLY A 206 -8.13 -23.12 21.50
C GLY A 206 -8.25 -22.18 20.31
N LEU A 207 -8.99 -22.53 19.25
CA LEU A 207 -9.22 -21.64 18.13
C LEU A 207 -10.05 -20.41 18.56
N ARG A 208 -9.50 -19.21 18.36
CA ARG A 208 -10.25 -17.96 18.44
C ARG A 208 -10.67 -17.57 17.04
N ARG A 209 -11.96 -17.32 16.84
CA ARG A 209 -12.53 -16.77 15.61
C ARG A 209 -12.78 -15.28 15.87
N ASP A 210 -11.95 -14.42 15.28
CA ASP A 210 -12.23 -12.98 15.27
C ASP A 210 -13.23 -12.70 14.13
N ARG A 211 -14.34 -12.06 14.46
CA ARG A 211 -15.44 -11.73 13.54
C ARG A 211 -15.17 -10.43 12.80
#